data_1dfaa473098e0bc4ec5bed5d31b943e3
#
_entry.id   1dfaa473098e0bc4ec5bed5d31b943e3
#
_cell.length_a   1.000
_cell.length_b   1.000
_cell.length_c   1.000
_cell.angle_alpha   90.00
_cell.angle_beta   90.00
_cell.angle_gamma   90.00
#
_symmetry.space_group_name_H-M   'P 1'
#
loop_
_entity.id
_entity.type
_entity.pdbx_description
1 polymer ?
#
loop_
_entity_poly.entity_id
_entity_poly.type
_entity_poly.pdbx_seq_one_letter_code
_entity_poly.pdbx_strand_id
1 'polypeptide(L)'
;FLTAALCRLFHRKGWQVTPFKGQNMALNAYVTAEGGEMGHAQAVQAWAAGTIPWVEMNPILLKPQGNMNSQVIIKGKAVGVTMAADYYQNYFDQGWQAIKESLAKLSTEFDLVVCEGAGSPAEINLKHRDLTNMRVAKYLDAATILVVDIDRGGAFAHVVGTLELLEPEERALIKGIVINKFRGQKSLLDSGITWLEDYTKIPVLGVLPYSDIFLSAEDSLSLLDRPAQKPKAELNISVIRLPHIANFTDFDPLCGEATVNLRYLELQESLGDPDGVIIPGSKTTVADLIALNQSGMANQLQAYHQRGGIIFGICGGLQMLGRLILDPDHREGSDREAAGLNLLPLKTVITAEKITRQRQVLSNFPQAGLPVTGYEIHQGISAWESESGYQKMFEEDASLGIVNDSLSIWGCYLHGIFDNGSWRRTWLNHLRQRRGLLSLPTGIANYSEQREITLDNMANLLEEHLNLKPIFAHL
;
A
#
# COMPACT_ATOMS: atom_id res chain seq x y z
N PHE A 1 -2.69 -0.28 11.37
CA PHE A 1 -2.19 0.60 12.43
C PHE A 1 -1.85 -0.20 13.70
N LEU A 2 -2.83 -0.82 14.37
CA LEU A 2 -2.63 -1.50 15.65
C LEU A 2 -1.58 -2.61 15.57
N THR A 3 -1.62 -3.45 14.54
CA THR A 3 -0.65 -4.53 14.31
C THR A 3 0.77 -4.00 14.16
N ALA A 4 0.98 -2.96 13.34
CA ALA A 4 2.29 -2.33 13.18
C ALA A 4 2.79 -1.72 14.52
N ALA A 5 1.91 -1.05 15.26
CA ALA A 5 2.25 -0.47 16.54
C ALA A 5 2.57 -1.54 17.61
N LEU A 6 1.86 -2.67 17.62
CA LEU A 6 2.19 -3.83 18.47
C LEU A 6 3.54 -4.44 18.10
N CYS A 7 3.80 -4.67 16.81
CA CYS A 7 5.09 -5.15 16.33
C CYS A 7 6.23 -4.23 16.80
N ARG A 8 6.07 -2.90 16.65
CA ARG A 8 7.08 -1.93 17.11
C ARG A 8 7.26 -1.93 18.62
N LEU A 9 6.15 -2.02 19.37
CA LEU A 9 6.19 -2.05 20.82
C LEU A 9 6.92 -3.28 21.34
N PHE A 10 6.63 -4.47 20.81
CA PHE A 10 7.28 -5.71 21.22
C PHE A 10 8.76 -5.73 20.79
N HIS A 11 9.08 -5.26 19.58
CA HIS A 11 10.45 -5.11 19.13
C HIS A 11 11.26 -4.22 20.09
N ARG A 12 10.72 -3.06 20.50
CA ARG A 12 11.36 -2.16 21.48
C ARG A 12 11.54 -2.80 22.86
N LYS A 13 10.73 -3.78 23.21
CA LYS A 13 10.87 -4.58 24.45
C LYS A 13 11.86 -5.74 24.33
N GLY A 14 12.53 -5.87 23.19
CA GLY A 14 13.59 -6.85 22.95
C GLY A 14 13.12 -8.21 22.40
N TRP A 15 11.86 -8.35 22.00
CA TRP A 15 11.36 -9.57 21.35
C TRP A 15 11.77 -9.61 19.88
N GLN A 16 12.10 -10.79 19.39
CA GLN A 16 12.13 -11.03 17.94
C GLN A 16 10.72 -11.27 17.46
N VAL A 17 10.09 -10.23 16.93
CA VAL A 17 8.68 -10.23 16.55
C VAL A 17 8.51 -10.22 15.04
N THR A 18 7.47 -10.87 14.54
CA THR A 18 7.06 -10.84 13.13
C THR A 18 5.58 -10.57 12.99
N PRO A 19 5.14 -9.78 11.99
CA PRO A 19 3.73 -9.70 11.62
C PRO A 19 3.30 -10.95 10.84
N PHE A 20 1.99 -11.21 10.83
CA PHE A 20 1.38 -12.20 9.95
C PHE A 20 -0.04 -11.81 9.58
N LYS A 21 -0.39 -11.91 8.29
CA LYS A 21 -1.76 -11.82 7.77
C LYS A 21 -1.97 -12.91 6.73
N GLY A 22 -2.77 -13.91 7.06
CA GLY A 22 -2.95 -15.10 6.23
C GLY A 22 -3.32 -14.81 4.78
N GLN A 23 -4.26 -13.88 4.60
CA GLN A 23 -4.69 -13.39 3.29
C GLN A 23 -4.89 -11.89 3.33
N ASN A 24 -4.39 -11.18 2.33
CA ASN A 24 -4.68 -9.77 2.11
C ASN A 24 -5.30 -9.54 0.73
N MET A 25 -6.13 -8.50 0.60
CA MET A 25 -6.66 -8.03 -0.68
C MET A 25 -6.24 -6.57 -0.84
N ALA A 26 -5.26 -6.31 -1.70
CA ALA A 26 -4.72 -4.97 -1.89
C ALA A 26 -4.10 -4.80 -3.27
N LEU A 27 -4.16 -3.58 -3.80
CA LEU A 27 -3.43 -3.16 -5.01
C LEU A 27 -2.03 -2.62 -4.70
N ASN A 28 -1.79 -2.24 -3.44
CA ASN A 28 -0.46 -1.89 -2.98
C ASN A 28 0.33 -3.14 -2.64
N ALA A 29 1.41 -3.37 -3.34
CA ALA A 29 2.29 -4.50 -3.14
C ALA A 29 3.74 -4.03 -2.95
N TYR A 30 4.50 -4.84 -2.23
CA TYR A 30 5.93 -4.69 -2.03
C TYR A 30 6.66 -5.93 -2.58
N VAL A 31 7.89 -5.76 -3.01
CA VAL A 31 8.75 -6.84 -3.48
C VAL A 31 9.80 -7.15 -2.42
N THR A 32 9.84 -8.38 -1.93
CA THR A 32 10.86 -8.84 -0.96
C THR A 32 12.24 -8.91 -1.58
N ALA A 33 13.29 -9.04 -0.75
CA ALA A 33 14.66 -9.17 -1.23
C ALA A 33 14.86 -10.37 -2.18
N GLU A 34 14.06 -11.44 -2.01
CA GLU A 34 14.10 -12.64 -2.87
C GLU A 34 13.21 -12.52 -4.11
N GLY A 35 12.62 -11.35 -4.37
CA GLY A 35 11.78 -11.10 -5.53
C GLY A 35 10.33 -11.60 -5.39
N GLY A 36 9.90 -11.96 -4.19
CA GLY A 36 8.52 -12.34 -3.91
C GLY A 36 7.62 -11.11 -3.69
N GLU A 37 6.34 -11.21 -4.09
CA GLU A 37 5.35 -10.17 -3.95
C GLU A 37 4.50 -10.37 -2.68
N MET A 38 4.31 -9.30 -1.88
CA MET A 38 3.45 -9.31 -0.69
C MET A 38 2.69 -7.98 -0.55
N GLY A 39 1.69 -7.92 0.33
CA GLY A 39 0.98 -6.68 0.63
C GLY A 39 1.91 -5.64 1.27
N HIS A 40 1.84 -4.38 0.79
CA HIS A 40 2.68 -3.30 1.31
C HIS A 40 2.43 -3.04 2.81
N ALA A 41 1.19 -3.20 3.29
CA ALA A 41 0.86 -3.04 4.70
C ALA A 41 1.66 -4.02 5.60
N GLN A 42 1.85 -5.26 5.16
CA GLN A 42 2.63 -6.25 5.90
C GLN A 42 4.13 -5.97 5.81
N ALA A 43 4.60 -5.35 4.73
CA ALA A 43 5.98 -4.84 4.68
C ALA A 43 6.21 -3.71 5.71
N VAL A 44 5.25 -2.78 5.86
CA VAL A 44 5.29 -1.75 6.91
C VAL A 44 5.30 -2.38 8.31
N GLN A 45 4.51 -3.43 8.53
CA GLN A 45 4.47 -4.16 9.80
C GLN A 45 5.81 -4.90 10.09
N ALA A 46 6.45 -5.43 9.04
CA ALA A 46 7.78 -6.05 9.16
C ALA A 46 8.84 -5.02 9.57
N TRP A 47 8.85 -3.83 8.94
CA TRP A 47 9.75 -2.75 9.35
C TRP A 47 9.46 -2.27 10.78
N ALA A 48 8.19 -2.23 11.19
CA ALA A 48 7.82 -1.95 12.58
C ALA A 48 8.39 -2.98 13.55
N ALA A 49 8.42 -4.24 13.14
CA ALA A 49 9.04 -5.34 13.88
C ALA A 49 10.57 -5.34 13.84
N GLY A 50 11.22 -4.38 13.16
CA GLY A 50 12.67 -4.32 13.02
C GLY A 50 13.24 -5.43 12.13
N THR A 51 12.43 -6.04 11.26
CA THR A 51 12.86 -7.13 10.38
C THR A 51 12.61 -6.80 8.90
N ILE A 52 13.27 -7.55 8.01
CA ILE A 52 13.01 -7.45 6.56
C ILE A 52 11.68 -8.14 6.23
N PRO A 53 10.94 -7.64 5.21
CA PRO A 53 9.71 -8.29 4.76
C PRO A 53 9.96 -9.66 4.11
N TRP A 54 9.24 -10.70 4.56
CA TRP A 54 9.23 -12.05 4.00
C TRP A 54 7.86 -12.38 3.45
N VAL A 55 7.79 -13.18 2.38
CA VAL A 55 6.51 -13.59 1.78
C VAL A 55 5.64 -14.41 2.74
N GLU A 56 6.24 -15.09 3.71
CA GLU A 56 5.55 -15.84 4.75
C GLU A 56 4.71 -14.95 5.67
N MET A 57 5.04 -13.68 5.81
CA MET A 57 4.26 -12.71 6.61
C MET A 57 2.91 -12.38 5.96
N ASN A 58 2.78 -12.59 4.64
CA ASN A 58 1.53 -12.49 3.88
C ASN A 58 1.50 -13.54 2.76
N PRO A 59 1.22 -14.81 3.11
CA PRO A 59 1.31 -15.92 2.17
C PRO A 59 0.31 -15.86 1.02
N ILE A 60 -0.81 -15.14 1.19
CA ILE A 60 -1.82 -14.98 0.13
C ILE A 60 -2.09 -13.48 -0.07
N LEU A 61 -1.88 -13.02 -1.31
CA LEU A 61 -2.28 -11.68 -1.74
C LEU A 61 -3.22 -11.78 -2.94
N LEU A 62 -4.39 -11.16 -2.82
CA LEU A 62 -5.35 -11.03 -3.91
C LEU A 62 -5.29 -9.61 -4.47
N LYS A 63 -5.09 -9.50 -5.79
CA LYS A 63 -5.07 -8.20 -6.49
C LYS A 63 -6.28 -8.09 -7.41
N PRO A 64 -7.30 -7.29 -7.05
CA PRO A 64 -8.48 -7.06 -7.90
C PRO A 64 -8.09 -6.55 -9.29
N GLN A 65 -8.73 -7.09 -10.33
CA GLN A 65 -8.47 -6.73 -11.74
C GLN A 65 -9.71 -6.21 -12.48
N GLY A 66 -10.77 -5.86 -11.75
CA GLY A 66 -12.08 -5.54 -12.35
C GLY A 66 -12.91 -6.79 -12.67
N ASN A 67 -14.17 -6.60 -13.08
CA ASN A 67 -15.12 -7.67 -13.43
C ASN A 67 -15.20 -8.82 -12.40
N MET A 68 -15.06 -8.51 -11.11
CA MET A 68 -15.03 -9.45 -9.99
C MET A 68 -13.89 -10.50 -10.06
N ASN A 69 -12.87 -10.27 -10.88
CA ASN A 69 -11.69 -11.10 -10.95
C ASN A 69 -10.57 -10.58 -10.04
N SER A 70 -9.74 -11.50 -9.56
CA SER A 70 -8.53 -11.18 -8.81
C SER A 70 -7.36 -12.05 -9.27
N GLN A 71 -6.19 -11.45 -9.40
CA GLN A 71 -4.95 -12.21 -9.52
C GLN A 71 -4.61 -12.79 -8.14
N VAL A 72 -4.37 -14.08 -8.10
CA VAL A 72 -4.00 -14.82 -6.88
C VAL A 72 -2.49 -14.96 -6.82
N ILE A 73 -1.92 -14.51 -5.71
CA ILE A 73 -0.49 -14.61 -5.41
C ILE A 73 -0.36 -15.48 -4.16
N ILE A 74 0.40 -16.58 -4.26
CA ILE A 74 0.67 -17.48 -3.13
C ILE A 74 2.18 -17.55 -2.91
N LYS A 75 2.61 -17.30 -1.67
CA LYS A 75 4.03 -17.26 -1.26
C LYS A 75 4.87 -16.41 -2.24
N GLY A 76 4.37 -15.23 -2.56
CA GLY A 76 5.02 -14.23 -3.40
C GLY A 76 4.97 -14.49 -4.91
N LYS A 77 4.33 -15.56 -5.39
CA LYS A 77 4.25 -15.92 -6.82
C LYS A 77 2.82 -15.88 -7.33
N ALA A 78 2.60 -15.27 -8.49
CA ALA A 78 1.30 -15.30 -9.16
C ALA A 78 1.00 -16.74 -9.63
N VAL A 79 -0.12 -17.29 -9.17
CA VAL A 79 -0.53 -18.69 -9.49
C VAL A 79 -1.72 -18.74 -10.44
N GLY A 80 -2.44 -17.65 -10.63
CA GLY A 80 -3.56 -17.59 -11.57
C GLY A 80 -4.44 -16.35 -11.37
N VAL A 81 -5.53 -16.33 -12.13
CA VAL A 81 -6.62 -15.33 -12.02
C VAL A 81 -7.90 -16.11 -11.81
N THR A 82 -8.76 -15.63 -10.91
CA THR A 82 -10.02 -16.30 -10.58
C THR A 82 -11.13 -15.29 -10.29
N MET A 83 -12.37 -15.68 -10.56
CA MET A 83 -13.52 -14.93 -10.08
C MET A 83 -13.66 -15.06 -8.56
N ALA A 84 -14.16 -14.02 -7.92
CA ALA A 84 -14.36 -14.02 -6.47
C ALA A 84 -15.26 -15.18 -5.98
N ALA A 85 -16.23 -15.59 -6.80
CA ALA A 85 -17.11 -16.71 -6.51
C ALA A 85 -16.37 -18.06 -6.47
N ASP A 86 -15.39 -18.24 -7.35
CA ASP A 86 -14.69 -19.51 -7.56
C ASP A 86 -13.39 -19.59 -6.75
N TYR A 87 -12.94 -18.47 -6.20
CA TYR A 87 -11.65 -18.39 -5.48
C TYR A 87 -11.54 -19.45 -4.39
N TYR A 88 -12.52 -19.54 -3.52
CA TYR A 88 -12.45 -20.49 -2.40
C TYR A 88 -12.57 -21.94 -2.84
N GLN A 89 -13.29 -22.22 -3.92
CA GLN A 89 -13.37 -23.57 -4.46
C GLN A 89 -12.04 -24.02 -5.06
N ASN A 90 -11.33 -23.09 -5.73
CA ASN A 90 -10.12 -23.43 -6.47
C ASN A 90 -8.84 -23.33 -5.62
N TYR A 91 -8.80 -22.43 -4.62
CA TYR A 91 -7.56 -22.08 -3.93
C TYR A 91 -7.60 -22.23 -2.41
N PHE A 92 -8.73 -22.64 -1.80
CA PHE A 92 -8.84 -22.71 -0.36
C PHE A 92 -7.83 -23.67 0.29
N ASP A 93 -7.75 -24.91 -0.20
CA ASP A 93 -6.86 -25.92 0.39
C ASP A 93 -5.38 -25.56 0.18
N GLN A 94 -5.03 -25.07 -1.02
CA GLN A 94 -3.69 -24.60 -1.31
C GLN A 94 -3.33 -23.38 -0.46
N GLY A 95 -4.26 -22.45 -0.29
CA GLY A 95 -4.11 -21.28 0.56
C GLY A 95 -3.92 -21.64 2.02
N TRP A 96 -4.76 -22.54 2.55
CA TRP A 96 -4.62 -23.00 3.92
C TRP A 96 -3.30 -23.74 4.17
N GLN A 97 -2.84 -24.53 3.21
CA GLN A 97 -1.55 -25.19 3.31
C GLN A 97 -0.40 -24.15 3.34
N ALA A 98 -0.44 -23.14 2.44
CA ALA A 98 0.55 -22.05 2.42
C ALA A 98 0.58 -21.27 3.74
N ILE A 99 -0.58 -21.03 4.36
CA ILE A 99 -0.70 -20.38 5.68
C ILE A 99 -0.01 -21.23 6.76
N LYS A 100 -0.31 -22.53 6.83
CA LYS A 100 0.32 -23.42 7.83
C LYS A 100 1.83 -23.49 7.69
N GLU A 101 2.34 -23.63 6.47
CA GLU A 101 3.79 -23.66 6.20
C GLU A 101 4.46 -22.35 6.60
N SER A 102 3.81 -21.22 6.28
CA SER A 102 4.33 -19.89 6.63
C SER A 102 4.37 -19.68 8.14
N LEU A 103 3.30 -20.03 8.85
CA LEU A 103 3.25 -19.94 10.30
C LEU A 103 4.28 -20.85 10.97
N ALA A 104 4.44 -22.09 10.49
CA ALA A 104 5.45 -23.00 11.02
C ALA A 104 6.87 -22.42 10.87
N LYS A 105 7.19 -21.83 9.70
CA LYS A 105 8.47 -21.17 9.49
C LYS A 105 8.67 -19.96 10.40
N LEU A 106 7.68 -19.06 10.45
CA LEU A 106 7.76 -17.85 11.28
C LEU A 106 7.90 -18.18 12.77
N SER A 107 7.17 -19.19 13.26
CA SER A 107 7.24 -19.63 14.66
C SER A 107 8.58 -20.27 15.06
N THR A 108 9.42 -20.69 14.09
CA THR A 108 10.77 -21.18 14.37
C THR A 108 11.83 -20.08 14.36
N GLU A 109 11.55 -18.97 13.68
CA GLU A 109 12.51 -17.89 13.46
C GLU A 109 12.29 -16.70 14.42
N PHE A 110 11.08 -16.56 14.99
CA PHE A 110 10.69 -15.43 15.83
C PHE A 110 10.08 -15.88 17.15
N ASP A 111 10.32 -15.08 18.20
CA ASP A 111 9.76 -15.33 19.55
C ASP A 111 8.24 -15.09 19.60
N LEU A 112 7.74 -14.16 18.76
CA LEU A 112 6.34 -13.73 18.75
C LEU A 112 5.84 -13.47 17.35
N VAL A 113 4.68 -14.03 17.00
CA VAL A 113 3.94 -13.78 15.76
C VAL A 113 2.71 -12.92 16.07
N VAL A 114 2.66 -11.70 15.56
CA VAL A 114 1.50 -10.81 15.69
C VAL A 114 0.60 -10.97 14.46
N CYS A 115 -0.48 -11.74 14.64
CA CYS A 115 -1.41 -12.04 13.55
C CYS A 115 -2.48 -10.95 13.41
N GLU A 116 -2.78 -10.57 12.16
CA GLU A 116 -3.88 -9.68 11.80
C GLU A 116 -4.98 -10.45 11.09
N GLY A 117 -6.23 -10.25 11.53
CA GLY A 117 -7.41 -10.74 10.83
C GLY A 117 -7.81 -9.84 9.64
N ALA A 118 -8.85 -10.26 8.94
CA ALA A 118 -9.46 -9.48 7.86
C ALA A 118 -10.99 -9.53 7.96
N GLY A 119 -11.63 -8.38 7.78
CA GLY A 119 -13.09 -8.26 7.95
C GLY A 119 -13.53 -8.52 9.39
N SER A 120 -14.67 -9.19 9.57
CA SER A 120 -15.19 -9.57 10.88
C SER A 120 -15.07 -11.08 11.11
N PRO A 121 -14.71 -11.53 12.33
CA PRO A 121 -14.71 -12.95 12.67
C PRO A 121 -16.14 -13.54 12.77
N ALA A 122 -17.16 -12.68 12.76
CA ALA A 122 -18.57 -13.03 12.89
C ALA A 122 -19.35 -13.06 11.55
N GLU A 123 -18.66 -13.11 10.41
CA GLU A 123 -19.27 -13.28 9.09
C GLU A 123 -19.73 -14.74 8.91
N ILE A 124 -20.92 -15.05 9.42
CA ILE A 124 -21.48 -16.43 9.49
C ILE A 124 -21.54 -17.12 8.13
N ASN A 125 -21.92 -16.38 7.09
CA ASN A 125 -21.98 -16.87 5.69
C ASN A 125 -20.60 -17.18 5.10
N LEU A 126 -19.52 -16.62 5.65
CA LEU A 126 -18.14 -16.80 5.18
C LEU A 126 -17.27 -17.62 6.14
N LYS A 127 -17.79 -18.00 7.30
CA LYS A 127 -17.02 -18.68 8.37
C LYS A 127 -16.30 -19.94 7.88
N HIS A 128 -16.95 -20.74 7.04
CA HIS A 128 -16.34 -21.95 6.46
C HIS A 128 -15.17 -21.65 5.50
N ARG A 129 -15.04 -20.40 5.03
CA ARG A 129 -14.00 -19.90 4.11
C ARG A 129 -12.95 -19.04 4.80
N ASP A 130 -13.00 -18.95 6.14
CA ASP A 130 -12.05 -18.15 6.91
C ASP A 130 -10.61 -18.67 6.73
N LEU A 131 -9.71 -17.77 6.31
CA LEU A 131 -8.27 -18.00 6.17
C LEU A 131 -7.45 -17.02 7.02
N THR A 132 -8.09 -16.14 7.80
CA THR A 132 -7.40 -15.01 8.45
C THR A 132 -7.77 -14.78 9.91
N ASN A 133 -9.00 -15.13 10.31
CA ASN A 133 -9.51 -14.81 11.63
C ASN A 133 -9.42 -16.04 12.58
N MET A 134 -10.57 -16.58 12.99
CA MET A 134 -10.62 -17.59 14.04
C MET A 134 -10.00 -18.93 13.64
N ARG A 135 -9.93 -19.25 12.35
CA ARG A 135 -9.20 -20.45 11.88
C ARG A 135 -7.70 -20.37 12.18
N VAL A 136 -7.09 -19.21 11.94
CA VAL A 136 -5.68 -18.97 12.28
C VAL A 136 -5.49 -18.93 13.80
N ALA A 137 -6.38 -18.23 14.52
CA ALA A 137 -6.33 -18.15 15.97
C ALA A 137 -6.44 -19.53 16.64
N LYS A 138 -7.36 -20.39 16.18
CA LYS A 138 -7.49 -21.78 16.66
C LYS A 138 -6.28 -22.65 16.33
N TYR A 139 -5.72 -22.48 15.13
CA TYR A 139 -4.56 -23.26 14.72
C TYR A 139 -3.32 -22.99 15.59
N LEU A 140 -3.16 -21.73 16.05
CA LEU A 140 -2.05 -21.29 16.89
C LEU A 140 -2.35 -21.32 18.38
N ASP A 141 -3.59 -21.61 18.80
CA ASP A 141 -4.09 -21.37 20.18
C ASP A 141 -3.78 -19.92 20.64
N ALA A 142 -4.03 -18.94 19.76
CA ALA A 142 -3.54 -17.58 19.92
C ALA A 142 -4.34 -16.76 20.93
N ALA A 143 -3.67 -16.03 21.81
CA ALA A 143 -4.29 -14.99 22.61
C ALA A 143 -4.82 -13.86 21.69
N THR A 144 -6.14 -13.81 21.53
CA THR A 144 -6.79 -12.92 20.54
C THR A 144 -7.31 -11.65 21.19
N ILE A 145 -7.08 -10.51 20.55
CA ILE A 145 -7.62 -9.21 20.93
C ILE A 145 -8.73 -8.85 19.95
N LEU A 146 -9.94 -8.62 20.47
CA LEU A 146 -11.06 -8.10 19.68
C LEU A 146 -10.99 -6.58 19.63
N VAL A 147 -10.85 -6.02 18.43
CA VAL A 147 -10.77 -4.57 18.21
C VAL A 147 -12.09 -4.06 17.66
N VAL A 148 -12.65 -3.02 18.28
CA VAL A 148 -13.90 -2.39 17.86
C VAL A 148 -13.69 -0.91 17.52
N ASP A 149 -14.21 -0.47 16.38
CA ASP A 149 -14.22 0.92 15.95
C ASP A 149 -15.43 1.65 16.57
N ILE A 150 -15.17 2.60 17.48
CA ILE A 150 -16.24 3.34 18.17
C ILE A 150 -16.72 4.57 17.37
N ASP A 151 -15.95 5.05 16.41
CA ASP A 151 -16.28 6.25 15.63
C ASP A 151 -17.57 6.09 14.80
N ARG A 152 -17.90 4.84 14.45
CA ARG A 152 -19.12 4.48 13.69
C ARG A 152 -20.39 4.33 14.54
N GLY A 153 -20.26 4.36 15.86
CA GLY A 153 -21.36 4.08 16.80
C GLY A 153 -21.67 2.57 16.94
N GLY A 154 -22.44 2.20 17.96
CA GLY A 154 -22.87 0.82 18.21
C GLY A 154 -21.76 -0.13 18.67
N ALA A 155 -20.60 0.36 19.10
CA ALA A 155 -19.42 -0.43 19.42
C ALA A 155 -19.70 -1.57 20.42
N PHE A 156 -20.45 -1.32 21.48
CA PHE A 156 -20.80 -2.36 22.47
C PHE A 156 -21.68 -3.44 21.86
N ALA A 157 -22.65 -3.08 21.03
CA ALA A 157 -23.48 -4.05 20.32
C ALA A 157 -22.65 -4.89 19.35
N HIS A 158 -21.69 -4.30 18.66
CA HIS A 158 -20.78 -5.02 17.77
C HIS A 158 -19.93 -6.03 18.55
N VAL A 159 -19.37 -5.66 19.72
CA VAL A 159 -18.60 -6.59 20.56
C VAL A 159 -19.48 -7.75 21.03
N VAL A 160 -20.63 -7.44 21.65
CA VAL A 160 -21.54 -8.48 22.17
C VAL A 160 -22.03 -9.39 21.04
N GLY A 161 -22.49 -8.81 19.93
CA GLY A 161 -22.95 -9.58 18.77
C GLY A 161 -21.85 -10.47 18.19
N THR A 162 -20.63 -9.97 18.07
CA THR A 162 -19.48 -10.77 17.62
C THR A 162 -19.25 -11.96 18.55
N LEU A 163 -19.17 -11.73 19.87
CA LEU A 163 -18.93 -12.79 20.84
C LEU A 163 -20.04 -13.84 20.89
N GLU A 164 -21.31 -13.46 20.68
CA GLU A 164 -22.44 -14.38 20.62
C GLU A 164 -22.46 -15.25 19.35
N LEU A 165 -21.88 -14.76 18.24
CA LEU A 165 -21.81 -15.48 16.98
C LEU A 165 -20.56 -16.37 16.84
N LEU A 166 -19.60 -16.23 17.76
CA LEU A 166 -18.43 -17.12 17.81
C LEU A 166 -18.76 -18.42 18.49
N GLU A 167 -18.15 -19.51 18.02
CA GLU A 167 -18.22 -20.79 18.73
C GLU A 167 -17.58 -20.69 20.14
N PRO A 168 -18.01 -21.48 21.14
CA PRO A 168 -17.44 -21.39 22.48
C PRO A 168 -15.91 -21.46 22.54
N GLU A 169 -15.30 -22.32 21.72
CA GLU A 169 -13.84 -22.48 21.64
C GLU A 169 -13.17 -21.24 21.01
N GLU A 170 -13.78 -20.60 20.01
CA GLU A 170 -13.29 -19.37 19.39
C GLU A 170 -13.41 -18.19 20.36
N ARG A 171 -14.56 -18.09 21.06
CA ARG A 171 -14.78 -17.07 22.08
C ARG A 171 -13.76 -17.20 23.22
N ALA A 172 -13.40 -18.43 23.61
CA ALA A 172 -12.40 -18.67 24.64
C ALA A 172 -11.00 -18.15 24.31
N LEU A 173 -10.68 -17.96 23.03
CA LEU A 173 -9.42 -17.37 22.58
C LEU A 173 -9.39 -15.84 22.74
N ILE A 174 -10.54 -15.16 22.86
CA ILE A 174 -10.59 -13.72 23.06
C ILE A 174 -10.16 -13.38 24.49
N LYS A 175 -8.96 -12.78 24.62
CA LYS A 175 -8.36 -12.46 25.92
C LYS A 175 -8.44 -10.97 26.26
N GLY A 176 -8.90 -10.15 25.33
CA GLY A 176 -9.03 -8.71 25.58
C GLY A 176 -9.82 -8.00 24.50
N ILE A 177 -10.33 -6.84 24.84
CA ILE A 177 -11.06 -5.94 23.95
C ILE A 177 -10.29 -4.62 23.86
N VAL A 178 -10.13 -4.06 22.67
CA VAL A 178 -9.58 -2.71 22.44
C VAL A 178 -10.65 -1.87 21.76
N ILE A 179 -10.98 -0.74 22.37
CA ILE A 179 -11.87 0.29 21.79
C ILE A 179 -10.98 1.26 21.01
N ASN A 180 -11.18 1.36 19.70
CA ASN A 180 -10.33 2.13 18.80
C ASN A 180 -11.06 3.36 18.24
N LYS A 181 -10.29 4.39 17.86
CA LYS A 181 -10.73 5.65 17.24
C LYS A 181 -11.69 6.47 18.13
N PHE A 182 -11.44 6.47 19.42
CA PHE A 182 -12.27 7.24 20.35
C PHE A 182 -12.06 8.75 20.18
N ARG A 183 -13.15 9.48 20.11
CA ARG A 183 -13.17 10.96 20.12
C ARG A 183 -13.97 11.45 21.33
N GLY A 184 -13.41 12.33 22.11
CA GLY A 184 -14.10 12.94 23.23
C GLY A 184 -13.48 12.65 24.60
N GLN A 185 -14.27 12.82 25.65
CA GLN A 185 -13.82 12.68 27.04
C GLN A 185 -13.96 11.21 27.50
N LYS A 186 -12.83 10.55 27.79
CA LYS A 186 -12.78 9.13 28.15
C LYS A 186 -13.62 8.78 29.37
N SER A 187 -13.71 9.67 30.38
CA SER A 187 -14.50 9.42 31.59
C SER A 187 -15.99 9.19 31.34
N LEU A 188 -16.54 9.67 30.22
CA LEU A 188 -17.92 9.37 29.82
C LEU A 188 -18.12 7.93 29.35
N LEU A 189 -17.02 7.23 29.02
CA LEU A 189 -17.04 5.84 28.55
C LEU A 189 -16.85 4.83 29.71
N ASP A 190 -16.35 5.27 30.87
CA ASP A 190 -15.94 4.37 31.96
C ASP A 190 -17.08 3.45 32.45
N SER A 191 -18.31 3.97 32.60
CA SER A 191 -19.46 3.16 32.99
C SER A 191 -19.83 2.11 31.93
N GLY A 192 -19.67 2.45 30.65
CA GLY A 192 -19.88 1.52 29.53
C GLY A 192 -18.81 0.43 29.49
N ILE A 193 -17.55 0.79 29.77
CA ILE A 193 -16.45 -0.18 29.87
C ILE A 193 -16.73 -1.17 31.00
N THR A 194 -17.06 -0.69 32.19
CA THR A 194 -17.41 -1.55 33.34
C THR A 194 -18.57 -2.51 32.99
N TRP A 195 -19.62 -1.97 32.36
CA TRP A 195 -20.74 -2.80 31.90
C TRP A 195 -20.29 -3.87 30.90
N LEU A 196 -19.44 -3.53 29.95
CA LEU A 196 -18.96 -4.45 28.92
C LEU A 196 -18.11 -5.58 29.52
N GLU A 197 -17.20 -5.25 30.43
CA GLU A 197 -16.40 -6.24 31.19
C GLU A 197 -17.25 -7.15 32.04
N ASP A 198 -18.24 -6.59 32.74
CA ASP A 198 -19.17 -7.36 33.56
C ASP A 198 -20.04 -8.29 32.73
N TYR A 199 -20.48 -7.88 31.55
CA TYR A 199 -21.31 -8.68 30.67
C TYR A 199 -20.50 -9.77 29.96
N THR A 200 -19.34 -9.40 29.37
CA THR A 200 -18.55 -10.32 28.53
C THR A 200 -17.60 -11.21 29.34
N LYS A 201 -17.22 -10.81 30.55
CA LYS A 201 -16.13 -11.39 31.36
C LYS A 201 -14.77 -11.33 30.69
N ILE A 202 -14.58 -10.38 29.71
CA ILE A 202 -13.35 -10.16 29.00
C ILE A 202 -12.88 -8.73 29.32
N PRO A 203 -11.59 -8.52 29.70
CA PRO A 203 -11.11 -7.21 30.07
C PRO A 203 -11.01 -6.28 28.85
N VAL A 204 -11.34 -5.01 29.05
CA VAL A 204 -11.04 -3.95 28.09
C VAL A 204 -9.60 -3.49 28.32
N LEU A 205 -8.71 -3.85 27.41
CA LEU A 205 -7.26 -3.55 27.50
C LEU A 205 -6.98 -2.06 27.42
N GLY A 206 -7.89 -1.31 26.82
CA GLY A 206 -7.78 0.14 26.73
C GLY A 206 -8.62 0.76 25.63
N VAL A 207 -8.54 2.09 25.59
CA VAL A 207 -9.26 2.95 24.63
C VAL A 207 -8.22 3.77 23.88
N LEU A 208 -8.07 3.50 22.57
CA LEU A 208 -7.17 4.26 21.71
C LEU A 208 -7.89 5.50 21.18
N PRO A 209 -7.31 6.69 21.34
CA PRO A 209 -7.87 7.89 20.75
C PRO A 209 -7.79 7.85 19.22
N TYR A 210 -8.64 8.63 18.58
CA TYR A 210 -8.44 8.95 17.17
C TYR A 210 -7.10 9.64 17.00
N SER A 211 -6.29 9.18 16.10
CA SER A 211 -4.93 9.69 15.89
C SER A 211 -4.76 10.21 14.47
N ASP A 212 -4.11 11.38 14.37
CA ASP A 212 -3.69 11.96 13.09
C ASP A 212 -2.33 11.42 12.61
N ILE A 213 -1.78 10.41 13.29
CA ILE A 213 -0.54 9.76 12.85
C ILE A 213 -0.80 9.13 11.48
N PHE A 214 -0.13 9.68 10.47
CA PHE A 214 -0.26 9.22 9.10
C PHE A 214 0.51 7.92 8.90
N LEU A 215 -0.21 6.85 8.59
CA LEU A 215 0.34 5.60 8.10
C LEU A 215 -0.14 5.39 6.66
N SER A 216 0.73 4.85 5.81
CA SER A 216 0.40 4.50 4.43
C SER A 216 -0.93 3.77 4.33
N ALA A 217 -1.80 4.23 3.44
CA ALA A 217 -3.10 3.63 3.25
C ALA A 217 -2.99 2.21 2.68
N GLU A 218 -3.75 1.27 3.21
CA GLU A 218 -3.82 -0.09 2.68
C GLU A 218 -4.78 -0.17 1.48
N ASP A 219 -5.86 0.61 1.52
CA ASP A 219 -6.93 0.62 0.53
C ASP A 219 -6.98 1.95 -0.24
N SER A 220 -7.24 1.86 -1.56
CA SER A 220 -7.40 3.02 -2.45
C SER A 220 -8.62 3.90 -2.11
N LEU A 221 -9.63 3.38 -1.41
CA LEU A 221 -10.76 4.16 -0.94
C LEU A 221 -10.37 5.20 0.12
N SER A 222 -9.36 4.91 0.94
CA SER A 222 -8.85 5.84 1.94
C SER A 222 -8.06 7.04 1.37
N LEU A 223 -7.80 7.04 0.05
CA LEU A 223 -7.20 8.19 -0.63
C LEU A 223 -8.12 9.42 -0.65
N LEU A 224 -9.44 9.22 -0.54
CA LEU A 224 -10.43 10.31 -0.49
C LEU A 224 -10.44 11.06 0.84
N ASP A 225 -10.00 10.42 1.92
CA ASP A 225 -10.01 10.97 3.28
C ASP A 225 -8.75 11.81 3.60
N ARG A 226 -7.87 12.03 2.62
CA ARG A 226 -6.63 12.79 2.84
C ARG A 226 -6.91 14.27 3.08
N PRO A 227 -6.23 14.90 4.07
CA PRO A 227 -6.49 16.30 4.42
C PRO A 227 -6.22 17.21 3.23
N ALA A 228 -7.14 18.16 3.03
CA ALA A 228 -7.00 19.24 2.07
C ALA A 228 -5.82 20.14 2.42
N GLN A 229 -5.36 20.86 1.43
CA GLN A 229 -4.36 21.96 1.39
C GLN A 229 -3.54 22.25 2.66
N LYS A 230 -2.23 22.20 2.53
CA LYS A 230 -1.28 22.61 3.56
C LYS A 230 -1.03 24.13 3.48
N PRO A 231 -1.10 24.87 4.61
CA PRO A 231 -0.94 26.33 4.60
C PRO A 231 0.40 26.85 4.05
N LYS A 232 1.45 26.02 4.08
CA LYS A 232 2.81 26.38 3.62
C LYS A 232 3.17 25.77 2.28
N ALA A 233 2.23 25.15 1.57
CA ALA A 233 2.51 24.56 0.28
C ALA A 233 2.77 25.62 -0.78
N GLU A 234 3.84 25.43 -1.52
CA GLU A 234 4.27 26.27 -2.62
C GLU A 234 4.14 25.56 -3.97
N LEU A 235 4.07 24.22 -3.95
CA LEU A 235 3.87 23.37 -5.13
C LEU A 235 2.55 22.62 -5.03
N ASN A 236 1.85 22.52 -6.15
CA ASN A 236 0.65 21.70 -6.31
C ASN A 236 0.94 20.55 -7.26
N ILE A 237 0.85 19.32 -6.77
CA ILE A 237 1.05 18.10 -7.56
C ILE A 237 -0.28 17.35 -7.64
N SER A 238 -0.68 17.00 -8.85
CA SER A 238 -1.87 16.18 -9.10
C SER A 238 -1.48 14.76 -9.47
N VAL A 239 -2.00 13.76 -8.76
CA VAL A 239 -1.91 12.34 -9.13
C VAL A 239 -3.24 11.94 -9.78
N ILE A 240 -3.19 11.41 -10.99
CA ILE A 240 -4.39 10.93 -11.67
C ILE A 240 -4.92 9.70 -10.95
N ARG A 241 -6.15 9.74 -10.48
CA ARG A 241 -6.79 8.60 -9.81
C ARG A 241 -7.36 7.64 -10.86
N LEU A 242 -6.54 6.67 -11.25
CA LEU A 242 -6.95 5.60 -12.15
C LEU A 242 -7.94 4.65 -11.44
N PRO A 243 -8.90 4.04 -12.16
CA PRO A 243 -9.85 3.07 -11.58
C PRO A 243 -9.17 1.89 -10.85
N HIS A 244 -8.05 1.41 -11.38
CA HIS A 244 -7.27 0.32 -10.79
C HIS A 244 -5.87 0.80 -10.36
N ILE A 245 -5.81 2.02 -9.77
CA ILE A 245 -4.57 2.58 -9.25
C ILE A 245 -3.88 1.60 -8.31
N ALA A 246 -2.58 1.37 -8.53
CA ALA A 246 -1.77 0.45 -7.76
C ALA A 246 -0.52 1.16 -7.23
N ASN A 247 0.00 0.69 -6.09
CA ASN A 247 1.20 1.20 -5.45
C ASN A 247 1.16 2.73 -5.19
N PHE A 248 -0.02 3.23 -4.83
CA PHE A 248 -0.21 4.66 -4.55
C PHE A 248 0.54 5.13 -3.29
N THR A 249 1.11 4.23 -2.51
CA THR A 249 2.06 4.54 -1.43
C THR A 249 3.35 5.17 -1.94
N ASP A 250 3.68 5.07 -3.23
CA ASP A 250 4.78 5.80 -3.87
C ASP A 250 4.71 7.32 -3.63
N PHE A 251 3.50 7.86 -3.38
CA PHE A 251 3.29 9.29 -3.22
C PHE A 251 3.21 9.75 -1.76
N ASP A 252 3.30 8.86 -0.80
CA ASP A 252 3.32 9.20 0.63
C ASP A 252 4.50 10.10 1.01
N PRO A 253 5.72 9.90 0.46
CA PRO A 253 6.84 10.82 0.69
C PRO A 253 6.57 12.25 0.22
N LEU A 254 5.81 12.43 -0.88
CA LEU A 254 5.38 13.75 -1.35
C LEU A 254 4.31 14.35 -0.43
N CYS A 255 3.40 13.51 0.10
CA CYS A 255 2.47 13.94 1.13
C CYS A 255 3.19 14.40 2.41
N GLY A 256 4.35 13.83 2.73
CA GLY A 256 5.18 14.22 3.86
C GLY A 256 5.85 15.60 3.70
N GLU A 257 6.04 16.09 2.47
CA GLU A 257 6.70 17.38 2.21
C GLU A 257 5.82 18.57 2.60
N ALA A 258 6.31 19.42 3.51
CA ALA A 258 5.54 20.55 4.01
C ALA A 258 5.19 21.60 2.93
N THR A 259 6.01 21.67 1.87
CA THR A 259 5.89 22.64 0.77
C THR A 259 5.10 22.11 -0.43
N VAL A 260 4.53 20.90 -0.32
CA VAL A 260 3.79 20.24 -1.39
C VAL A 260 2.35 19.98 -1.00
N ASN A 261 1.41 20.48 -1.78
CA ASN A 261 0.04 20.00 -1.84
C ASN A 261 -0.03 18.87 -2.87
N LEU A 262 -0.39 17.67 -2.43
CA LEU A 262 -0.66 16.56 -3.32
C LEU A 262 -2.16 16.25 -3.28
N ARG A 263 -2.80 16.20 -4.46
CA ARG A 263 -4.18 15.80 -4.60
C ARG A 263 -4.33 14.64 -5.57
N TYR A 264 -5.27 13.75 -5.29
CA TYR A 264 -5.73 12.78 -6.27
C TYR A 264 -6.86 13.39 -7.09
N LEU A 265 -6.76 13.29 -8.41
CA LEU A 265 -7.68 13.89 -9.37
C LEU A 265 -8.47 12.81 -10.08
N GLU A 266 -9.80 12.87 -9.96
CA GLU A 266 -10.70 11.96 -10.68
C GLU A 266 -10.63 12.20 -12.19
N LEU A 267 -10.87 11.16 -13.00
CA LEU A 267 -10.79 11.26 -14.45
C LEU A 267 -11.76 12.28 -15.06
N GLN A 268 -12.86 12.57 -14.37
CA GLN A 268 -13.92 13.50 -14.83
C GLN A 268 -13.66 14.95 -14.36
N GLU A 269 -12.67 15.17 -13.50
CA GLU A 269 -12.34 16.50 -13.02
C GLU A 269 -11.49 17.28 -14.02
N SER A 270 -11.48 18.61 -13.85
CA SER A 270 -10.55 19.46 -14.61
C SER A 270 -9.15 19.33 -14.04
N LEU A 271 -8.16 19.10 -14.93
CA LEU A 271 -6.74 19.04 -14.56
C LEU A 271 -6.26 20.36 -13.95
N GLY A 272 -6.75 21.48 -14.46
CA GLY A 272 -6.28 22.81 -14.07
C GLY A 272 -4.83 23.05 -14.52
N ASP A 273 -4.05 23.71 -13.66
CA ASP A 273 -2.65 24.08 -13.95
C ASP A 273 -1.74 23.76 -12.73
N PRO A 274 -1.57 22.46 -12.36
CA PRO A 274 -0.66 22.05 -11.31
C PRO A 274 0.81 22.28 -11.72
N ASP A 275 1.73 22.27 -10.76
CA ASP A 275 3.17 22.36 -11.03
C ASP A 275 3.75 21.05 -11.56
N GLY A 276 3.08 19.93 -11.29
CA GLY A 276 3.43 18.62 -11.82
C GLY A 276 2.22 17.68 -11.79
N VAL A 277 2.19 16.78 -12.76
CA VAL A 277 1.18 15.71 -12.86
C VAL A 277 1.86 14.36 -12.79
N ILE A 278 1.29 13.44 -12.02
CA ILE A 278 1.78 12.06 -11.93
C ILE A 278 0.70 11.12 -12.45
N ILE A 279 1.07 10.25 -13.38
CA ILE A 279 0.26 9.11 -13.80
C ILE A 279 0.80 7.89 -13.06
N PRO A 280 0.04 7.32 -12.11
CA PRO A 280 0.53 6.27 -11.21
C PRO A 280 0.57 4.90 -11.89
N GLY A 281 1.01 3.90 -11.13
CA GLY A 281 0.87 2.49 -11.49
C GLY A 281 -0.60 2.06 -11.59
N SER A 282 -0.85 1.09 -12.45
CA SER A 282 -2.16 0.47 -12.63
C SER A 282 -2.05 -1.05 -12.61
N LYS A 283 -3.07 -1.71 -12.07
CA LYS A 283 -3.18 -3.18 -12.11
C LYS A 283 -3.71 -3.69 -13.46
N THR A 284 -4.47 -2.86 -14.16
CA THR A 284 -5.05 -3.16 -15.48
C THR A 284 -4.80 -1.97 -16.40
N THR A 285 -3.57 -1.88 -16.91
CA THR A 285 -3.05 -0.70 -17.60
C THR A 285 -3.84 -0.37 -18.87
N VAL A 286 -4.23 -1.40 -19.64
CA VAL A 286 -4.99 -1.22 -20.89
C VAL A 286 -6.37 -0.63 -20.59
N ALA A 287 -7.10 -1.21 -19.64
CA ALA A 287 -8.44 -0.75 -19.26
C ALA A 287 -8.42 0.68 -18.68
N ASP A 288 -7.46 0.98 -17.83
CA ASP A 288 -7.30 2.30 -17.23
C ASP A 288 -6.91 3.36 -18.28
N LEU A 289 -6.07 3.00 -19.25
CA LEU A 289 -5.74 3.89 -20.37
C LEU A 289 -6.96 4.19 -21.26
N ILE A 290 -7.80 3.18 -21.51
CA ILE A 290 -9.06 3.36 -22.24
C ILE A 290 -9.98 4.32 -21.45
N ALA A 291 -10.12 4.12 -20.14
CA ALA A 291 -10.91 5.01 -19.28
C ALA A 291 -10.39 6.45 -19.29
N LEU A 292 -9.06 6.61 -19.23
CA LEU A 292 -8.38 7.91 -19.28
C LEU A 292 -8.63 8.61 -20.63
N ASN A 293 -8.63 7.88 -21.75
CA ASN A 293 -8.95 8.41 -23.06
C ASN A 293 -10.44 8.81 -23.18
N GLN A 294 -11.36 7.95 -22.72
CA GLN A 294 -12.79 8.16 -22.79
C GLN A 294 -13.28 9.33 -21.92
N SER A 295 -12.64 9.56 -20.78
CA SER A 295 -12.99 10.68 -19.88
C SER A 295 -12.59 12.05 -20.43
N GLY A 296 -11.72 12.11 -21.44
CA GLY A 296 -11.13 13.34 -21.95
C GLY A 296 -9.89 13.81 -21.17
N MET A 297 -9.49 13.10 -20.10
CA MET A 297 -8.31 13.44 -19.33
C MET A 297 -7.03 13.35 -20.18
N ALA A 298 -6.96 12.40 -21.12
CA ALA A 298 -5.84 12.30 -22.08
C ALA A 298 -5.61 13.60 -22.87
N ASN A 299 -6.68 14.21 -23.37
CA ASN A 299 -6.60 15.49 -24.08
C ASN A 299 -6.12 16.63 -23.15
N GLN A 300 -6.59 16.64 -21.89
CA GLN A 300 -6.15 17.62 -20.90
C GLN A 300 -4.66 17.46 -20.58
N LEU A 301 -4.16 16.23 -20.44
CA LEU A 301 -2.73 15.95 -20.22
C LEU A 301 -1.87 16.38 -21.41
N GLN A 302 -2.30 16.10 -22.64
CA GLN A 302 -1.59 16.55 -23.84
C GLN A 302 -1.56 18.09 -23.94
N ALA A 303 -2.70 18.75 -23.71
CA ALA A 303 -2.76 20.21 -23.69
C ALA A 303 -1.91 20.83 -22.56
N TYR A 304 -1.88 20.20 -21.39
CA TYR A 304 -1.05 20.60 -20.26
C TYR A 304 0.44 20.50 -20.62
N HIS A 305 0.87 19.37 -21.22
CA HIS A 305 2.25 19.22 -21.70
C HIS A 305 2.62 20.26 -22.77
N GLN A 306 1.75 20.53 -23.76
CA GLN A 306 1.98 21.53 -24.80
C GLN A 306 2.20 22.95 -24.26
N ARG A 307 1.62 23.26 -23.09
CA ARG A 307 1.88 24.53 -22.36
C ARG A 307 3.14 24.50 -21.49
N GLY A 308 3.92 23.41 -21.57
CA GLY A 308 5.16 23.23 -20.80
C GLY A 308 4.98 22.55 -19.45
N GLY A 309 3.83 21.96 -19.20
CA GLY A 309 3.56 21.19 -17.96
C GLY A 309 4.45 19.96 -17.83
N ILE A 310 4.73 19.56 -16.59
CA ILE A 310 5.57 18.42 -16.24
C ILE A 310 4.71 17.22 -15.93
N ILE A 311 4.94 16.08 -16.61
CA ILE A 311 4.24 14.82 -16.39
C ILE A 311 5.23 13.72 -16.03
N PHE A 312 4.92 12.94 -15.00
CA PHE A 312 5.70 11.79 -14.57
C PHE A 312 4.83 10.52 -14.54
N GLY A 313 5.18 9.52 -15.35
CA GLY A 313 4.54 8.21 -15.35
C GLY A 313 5.32 7.18 -14.56
N ILE A 314 4.67 6.46 -13.65
CA ILE A 314 5.30 5.36 -12.88
C ILE A 314 4.66 4.04 -13.28
N CYS A 315 5.45 3.04 -13.64
CA CYS A 315 5.05 1.69 -13.99
C CYS A 315 3.96 1.68 -15.10
N GLY A 316 2.71 1.37 -14.81
CA GLY A 316 1.59 1.51 -15.77
C GLY A 316 1.48 2.92 -16.34
N GLY A 317 1.75 3.95 -15.54
CA GLY A 317 1.80 5.34 -16.00
C GLY A 317 2.91 5.61 -17.03
N LEU A 318 4.10 5.03 -16.85
CA LEU A 318 5.14 5.06 -17.89
C LEU A 318 4.63 4.43 -19.20
N GLN A 319 3.99 3.26 -19.11
CA GLN A 319 3.44 2.55 -20.27
C GLN A 319 2.38 3.40 -20.99
N MET A 320 1.49 4.08 -20.23
CA MET A 320 0.46 4.97 -20.76
C MET A 320 1.03 6.20 -21.47
N LEU A 321 2.22 6.70 -21.06
CA LEU A 321 2.90 7.79 -21.75
C LEU A 321 3.39 7.41 -23.15
N GLY A 322 3.53 6.11 -23.44
CA GLY A 322 3.97 5.59 -24.73
C GLY A 322 2.97 5.80 -25.86
N ARG A 323 3.24 5.19 -27.01
CA ARG A 323 2.40 5.23 -28.21
C ARG A 323 1.30 4.19 -28.22
N LEU A 324 1.64 2.98 -27.75
CA LEU A 324 0.75 1.83 -27.84
C LEU A 324 1.04 0.83 -26.71
N ILE A 325 0.00 0.28 -26.12
CA ILE A 325 0.07 -0.88 -25.23
C ILE A 325 -0.68 -2.02 -25.89
N LEU A 326 -0.03 -3.19 -25.98
CA LEU A 326 -0.61 -4.42 -26.51
C LEU A 326 -0.75 -5.46 -25.41
N ASP A 327 -1.92 -6.09 -25.29
CA ASP A 327 -2.18 -7.27 -24.46
C ASP A 327 -2.74 -8.43 -25.31
N PRO A 328 -1.92 -9.06 -26.14
CA PRO A 328 -2.38 -10.07 -27.09
C PRO A 328 -3.02 -11.29 -26.44
N ASP A 329 -2.62 -11.60 -25.21
CA ASP A 329 -3.03 -12.78 -24.46
C ASP A 329 -4.15 -12.47 -23.41
N HIS A 330 -4.69 -11.25 -23.39
CA HIS A 330 -5.76 -10.83 -22.44
C HIS A 330 -5.38 -11.04 -20.96
N ARG A 331 -4.16 -10.69 -20.59
CA ARG A 331 -3.63 -10.91 -19.22
C ARG A 331 -4.14 -9.89 -18.19
N GLU A 332 -4.46 -8.70 -18.66
CA GLU A 332 -4.96 -7.61 -17.82
C GLU A 332 -6.46 -7.33 -18.01
N GLY A 333 -7.13 -8.01 -18.95
CA GLY A 333 -8.57 -7.80 -19.18
C GLY A 333 -9.03 -8.27 -20.56
N SER A 334 -10.17 -7.75 -21.03
CA SER A 334 -10.78 -8.11 -22.32
C SER A 334 -10.17 -7.40 -23.52
N ASP A 335 -9.54 -6.25 -23.30
CA ASP A 335 -9.05 -5.37 -24.36
C ASP A 335 -7.64 -5.79 -24.78
N ARG A 336 -7.40 -5.88 -26.09
CA ARG A 336 -6.13 -6.34 -26.65
C ARG A 336 -5.10 -5.24 -26.82
N GLU A 337 -5.57 -4.00 -26.95
CA GLU A 337 -4.70 -2.87 -27.19
C GLU A 337 -5.34 -1.55 -26.76
N ALA A 338 -4.50 -0.56 -26.45
CA ALA A 338 -4.91 0.80 -26.26
C ALA A 338 -3.87 1.77 -26.80
N ALA A 339 -4.32 2.82 -27.50
CA ALA A 339 -3.47 3.93 -27.91
C ALA A 339 -3.03 4.71 -26.67
N GLY A 340 -1.71 4.92 -26.52
CA GLY A 340 -1.13 5.68 -25.44
C GLY A 340 -1.24 7.19 -25.65
N LEU A 341 -0.68 7.96 -24.71
CA LEU A 341 -0.69 9.42 -24.75
C LEU A 341 0.28 10.03 -25.79
N ASN A 342 1.13 9.20 -26.41
CA ASN A 342 2.11 9.58 -27.40
C ASN A 342 3.07 10.71 -26.94
N LEU A 343 3.46 10.67 -25.65
CA LEU A 343 4.39 11.61 -25.02
C LEU A 343 5.80 11.04 -24.90
N LEU A 344 5.95 9.73 -24.99
CA LEU A 344 7.22 9.01 -25.02
C LEU A 344 7.27 8.05 -26.22
N PRO A 345 8.46 7.81 -26.82
CA PRO A 345 8.63 6.90 -27.96
C PRO A 345 8.66 5.43 -27.53
N LEU A 346 7.64 5.02 -26.78
CA LEU A 346 7.54 3.68 -26.20
C LEU A 346 6.39 2.89 -26.82
N LYS A 347 6.65 1.60 -27.03
CA LYS A 347 5.61 0.59 -27.29
C LYS A 347 5.74 -0.49 -26.25
N THR A 348 4.65 -0.80 -25.56
CA THR A 348 4.62 -1.84 -24.53
C THR A 348 3.84 -3.06 -24.99
N VAL A 349 4.37 -4.25 -24.72
CA VAL A 349 3.66 -5.52 -24.91
C VAL A 349 3.54 -6.19 -23.55
N ILE A 350 2.31 -6.43 -23.11
CA ILE A 350 2.06 -7.20 -21.87
C ILE A 350 2.39 -8.65 -22.11
N THR A 351 3.23 -9.22 -21.25
CA THR A 351 3.78 -10.59 -21.41
C THR A 351 3.40 -11.49 -20.24
N ALA A 352 3.66 -12.80 -20.38
CA ALA A 352 3.46 -13.76 -19.30
C ALA A 352 4.41 -13.53 -18.13
N GLU A 353 5.61 -13.08 -18.44
CA GLU A 353 6.66 -12.85 -17.47
C GLU A 353 6.35 -11.60 -16.66
N LYS A 354 6.34 -11.75 -15.33
CA LYS A 354 6.22 -10.65 -14.40
C LYS A 354 7.59 -10.36 -13.81
N ILE A 355 8.02 -9.11 -13.89
CA ILE A 355 9.26 -8.65 -13.26
C ILE A 355 8.93 -8.23 -11.83
N THR A 356 9.61 -8.86 -10.86
CA THR A 356 9.52 -8.53 -9.45
C THR A 356 10.93 -8.58 -8.88
N ARG A 357 11.53 -7.41 -8.62
CA ARG A 357 12.91 -7.33 -8.09
C ARG A 357 13.17 -6.01 -7.39
N GLN A 358 14.02 -6.02 -6.39
CA GLN A 358 14.56 -4.80 -5.81
C GLN A 358 15.67 -4.22 -6.67
N ARG A 359 15.82 -2.90 -6.63
CA ARG A 359 16.81 -2.16 -7.41
C ARG A 359 17.58 -1.19 -6.55
N GLN A 360 18.86 -1.09 -6.87
CA GLN A 360 19.75 -0.02 -6.42
C GLN A 360 20.48 0.49 -7.66
N VAL A 361 20.30 1.75 -7.99
CA VAL A 361 20.82 2.35 -9.23
C VAL A 361 21.32 3.77 -8.96
N LEU A 362 22.12 4.30 -9.86
CA LEU A 362 22.50 5.72 -9.88
C LEU A 362 21.64 6.49 -10.87
N SER A 363 21.10 7.63 -10.46
CA SER A 363 20.32 8.49 -11.35
C SER A 363 21.22 9.29 -12.31
N ASN A 364 20.75 9.51 -13.54
CA ASN A 364 21.25 10.55 -14.43
C ASN A 364 20.46 11.85 -14.22
N PHE A 365 19.18 11.75 -13.93
CA PHE A 365 18.25 12.86 -13.76
C PHE A 365 17.39 12.70 -12.51
N PRO A 366 17.01 13.81 -11.85
CA PRO A 366 17.29 15.22 -12.19
C PRO A 366 18.73 15.66 -11.91
N GLN A 367 19.51 14.83 -11.27
CA GLN A 367 20.94 15.04 -11.00
C GLN A 367 21.67 13.70 -11.12
N ALA A 368 22.81 13.69 -11.84
CA ALA A 368 23.64 12.50 -11.99
C ALA A 368 24.29 12.07 -10.67
N GLY A 369 24.46 10.74 -10.53
CA GLY A 369 25.18 10.13 -9.41
C GLY A 369 24.42 10.07 -8.09
N LEU A 370 23.13 10.41 -8.03
CA LEU A 370 22.34 10.20 -6.81
C LEU A 370 21.99 8.72 -6.68
N PRO A 371 22.27 8.08 -5.51
CA PRO A 371 21.84 6.71 -5.25
C PRO A 371 20.31 6.67 -5.10
N VAL A 372 19.68 5.75 -5.80
CA VAL A 372 18.23 5.53 -5.79
C VAL A 372 17.96 4.05 -5.53
N THR A 373 17.15 3.78 -4.52
CA THR A 373 16.64 2.45 -4.19
C THR A 373 15.14 2.38 -4.45
N GLY A 374 14.68 1.21 -4.82
CA GLY A 374 13.26 0.96 -5.06
C GLY A 374 13.04 -0.46 -5.54
N TYR A 375 11.91 -0.73 -6.15
CA TYR A 375 11.59 -2.06 -6.70
C TYR A 375 10.80 -1.97 -8.00
N GLU A 376 10.96 -2.97 -8.85
CA GLU A 376 10.14 -3.18 -10.03
C GLU A 376 9.08 -4.25 -9.73
N ILE A 377 7.85 -3.97 -10.15
CA ILE A 377 6.74 -4.90 -10.11
C ILE A 377 5.79 -4.61 -11.28
N HIS A 378 6.02 -5.23 -12.41
CA HIS A 378 5.23 -4.98 -13.61
C HIS A 378 5.15 -6.19 -14.53
N GLN A 379 4.12 -6.23 -15.36
CA GLN A 379 4.02 -7.07 -16.54
C GLN A 379 4.22 -6.19 -17.78
N GLY A 380 4.78 -6.78 -18.81
CA GLY A 380 5.04 -6.08 -20.04
C GLY A 380 6.48 -5.60 -20.21
N ILE A 381 6.88 -5.61 -21.47
CA ILE A 381 8.18 -5.16 -21.94
C ILE A 381 7.94 -3.91 -22.78
N SER A 382 8.55 -2.79 -22.38
CA SER A 382 8.54 -1.55 -23.15
C SER A 382 9.77 -1.47 -24.03
N ALA A 383 9.56 -1.42 -25.33
CA ALA A 383 10.61 -1.17 -26.32
C ALA A 383 10.66 0.33 -26.66
N TRP A 384 11.87 0.85 -26.72
CA TRP A 384 12.13 2.23 -27.12
C TRP A 384 12.32 2.26 -28.64
N GLU A 385 11.54 3.09 -29.28
CA GLU A 385 11.83 3.48 -30.65
C GLU A 385 12.92 4.53 -30.58
N SER A 386 14.09 4.25 -31.17
CA SER A 386 15.26 5.16 -31.13
C SER A 386 14.91 6.52 -31.73
N GLU A 387 14.70 7.51 -30.89
CA GLU A 387 14.47 8.89 -31.29
C GLU A 387 15.44 9.82 -30.56
N SER A 388 15.88 10.89 -31.26
CA SER A 388 16.58 12.01 -30.64
C SER A 388 15.63 12.74 -29.69
N GLY A 389 16.15 13.32 -28.61
CA GLY A 389 15.36 14.12 -27.68
C GLY A 389 14.94 13.41 -26.39
N TYR A 390 15.46 12.20 -26.17
CA TYR A 390 15.19 11.42 -24.95
C TYR A 390 16.46 10.81 -24.39
N GLN A 391 16.51 10.69 -23.06
CA GLN A 391 17.67 10.19 -22.34
C GLN A 391 17.26 9.16 -21.29
N LYS A 392 18.17 8.24 -20.96
CA LYS A 392 17.98 7.28 -19.88
C LYS A 392 18.00 7.99 -18.52
N MET A 393 17.06 7.64 -17.68
CA MET A 393 16.89 8.26 -16.35
C MET A 393 17.92 7.76 -15.34
N PHE A 394 18.44 6.53 -15.56
CA PHE A 394 19.40 5.84 -14.69
C PHE A 394 20.63 5.42 -15.48
N GLU A 395 21.80 5.35 -14.82
CA GLU A 395 23.09 5.10 -15.49
C GLU A 395 23.17 3.68 -16.08
N GLU A 396 22.75 2.67 -15.32
CA GLU A 396 23.03 1.27 -15.61
C GLU A 396 21.97 0.59 -16.47
N ASP A 397 20.73 1.10 -16.46
CA ASP A 397 19.60 0.42 -17.09
C ASP A 397 18.68 1.40 -17.82
N ALA A 398 18.80 1.43 -19.14
CA ALA A 398 17.98 2.29 -20.00
C ALA A 398 16.49 1.88 -19.99
N SER A 399 16.18 0.59 -19.71
CA SER A 399 14.81 0.10 -19.70
C SER A 399 14.05 0.51 -18.45
N LEU A 400 14.75 0.91 -17.37
CA LEU A 400 14.18 1.25 -16.10
C LEU A 400 13.48 2.61 -16.10
N GLY A 401 13.96 3.57 -16.92
CA GLY A 401 13.34 4.89 -16.99
C GLY A 401 13.92 5.82 -18.05
N ILE A 402 13.06 6.73 -18.48
CA ILE A 402 13.30 7.66 -19.59
C ILE A 402 12.87 9.08 -19.20
N VAL A 403 13.56 10.07 -19.75
CA VAL A 403 13.19 11.48 -19.64
C VAL A 403 13.44 12.16 -20.98
N ASN A 404 12.60 13.12 -21.37
CA ASN A 404 12.84 13.94 -22.56
C ASN A 404 13.85 15.06 -22.26
N ASP A 405 14.52 15.59 -23.29
CA ASP A 405 15.57 16.61 -23.15
C ASP A 405 15.09 17.91 -22.47
N SER A 406 13.80 18.24 -22.61
CA SER A 406 13.21 19.40 -21.93
C SER A 406 12.89 19.16 -20.45
N LEU A 407 13.12 17.95 -19.94
CA LEU A 407 12.80 17.51 -18.57
C LEU A 407 11.33 17.77 -18.19
N SER A 408 10.43 17.68 -19.16
CA SER A 408 8.99 17.86 -18.95
C SER A 408 8.20 16.54 -18.94
N ILE A 409 8.73 15.48 -19.59
CA ILE A 409 8.14 14.13 -19.54
C ILE A 409 9.12 13.17 -18.91
N TRP A 410 8.69 12.53 -17.87
CA TRP A 410 9.44 11.56 -17.08
C TRP A 410 8.68 10.25 -17.02
N GLY A 411 9.38 9.14 -17.05
CA GLY A 411 8.75 7.85 -16.83
C GLY A 411 9.72 6.81 -16.32
N CYS A 412 9.31 6.00 -15.34
CA CYS A 412 10.12 4.88 -14.86
C CYS A 412 9.27 3.70 -14.39
N TYR A 413 9.90 2.53 -14.32
CA TYR A 413 9.33 1.34 -13.69
C TYR A 413 9.60 1.24 -12.20
N LEU A 414 10.41 2.15 -11.65
CA LEU A 414 10.87 2.08 -10.27
C LEU A 414 9.82 2.61 -9.30
N HIS A 415 9.20 1.75 -8.52
CA HIS A 415 8.41 2.08 -7.36
C HIS A 415 9.29 2.46 -6.18
N GLY A 416 8.81 3.34 -5.29
CA GLY A 416 9.59 3.86 -4.17
C GLY A 416 10.63 4.92 -4.57
N ILE A 417 10.59 5.44 -5.79
CA ILE A 417 11.55 6.45 -6.24
C ILE A 417 11.52 7.71 -5.37
N PHE A 418 10.34 8.12 -4.90
CA PHE A 418 10.18 9.26 -4.02
C PHE A 418 10.59 9.00 -2.57
N ASP A 419 10.84 7.74 -2.18
CA ASP A 419 11.38 7.41 -0.86
C ASP A 419 12.79 7.97 -0.67
N ASN A 420 13.53 8.14 -1.77
CA ASN A 420 14.90 8.64 -1.79
C ASN A 420 14.93 10.16 -1.61
N GLY A 421 15.24 10.62 -0.41
CA GLY A 421 15.11 12.03 0.00
C GLY A 421 15.84 13.00 -0.92
N SER A 422 17.11 12.75 -1.22
CA SER A 422 17.91 13.62 -2.09
C SER A 422 17.36 13.66 -3.52
N TRP A 423 16.94 12.51 -4.08
CA TRP A 423 16.34 12.44 -5.41
C TRP A 423 15.00 13.18 -5.45
N ARG A 424 14.11 12.87 -4.49
CA ARG A 424 12.79 13.54 -4.35
C ARG A 424 12.94 15.06 -4.27
N ARG A 425 13.84 15.55 -3.41
CA ARG A 425 14.04 17.00 -3.25
C ARG A 425 14.63 17.64 -4.51
N THR A 426 15.52 16.96 -5.22
CA THR A 426 16.09 17.49 -6.47
C THR A 426 15.01 17.56 -7.56
N TRP A 427 14.14 16.56 -7.66
CA TRP A 427 13.00 16.60 -8.59
C TRP A 427 12.00 17.72 -8.22
N LEU A 428 11.68 17.89 -6.94
CA LEU A 428 10.85 19.02 -6.47
C LEU A 428 11.50 20.36 -6.74
N ASN A 429 12.81 20.48 -6.62
CA ASN A 429 13.54 21.69 -6.95
C ASN A 429 13.47 22.00 -8.46
N HIS A 430 13.43 20.99 -9.34
CA HIS A 430 13.17 21.20 -10.76
C HIS A 430 11.78 21.85 -10.98
N LEU A 431 10.72 21.36 -10.30
CA LEU A 431 9.39 22.01 -10.34
C LEU A 431 9.43 23.45 -9.80
N ARG A 432 10.12 23.67 -8.67
CA ARG A 432 10.29 25.00 -8.05
C ARG A 432 10.95 26.00 -9.00
N GLN A 433 12.04 25.59 -9.64
CA GLN A 433 12.78 26.44 -10.60
C GLN A 433 11.90 26.85 -11.79
N ARG A 434 11.11 25.93 -12.34
CA ARG A 434 10.16 26.24 -13.42
C ARG A 434 9.09 27.25 -13.01
N ARG A 435 8.74 27.27 -11.73
CA ARG A 435 7.82 28.24 -11.14
C ARG A 435 8.52 29.53 -10.69
N GLY A 436 9.83 29.67 -10.84
CA GLY A 436 10.60 30.82 -10.36
C GLY A 436 10.82 30.86 -8.85
N LEU A 437 10.64 29.74 -8.16
CA LEU A 437 10.90 29.60 -6.72
C LEU A 437 12.33 29.18 -6.45
N LEU A 438 12.86 29.57 -5.29
CA LEU A 438 14.19 29.16 -4.84
C LEU A 438 14.24 27.65 -4.57
N SER A 439 15.35 27.03 -4.95
CA SER A 439 15.64 25.63 -4.58
C SER A 439 15.82 25.49 -3.08
N LEU A 440 15.35 24.37 -2.54
CA LEU A 440 15.51 23.98 -1.14
C LEU A 440 16.70 23.00 -0.99
N PRO A 441 17.31 22.88 0.21
CA PRO A 441 18.40 21.95 0.45
C PRO A 441 18.03 20.51 0.09
N THR A 442 18.94 19.79 -0.59
CA THR A 442 18.71 18.43 -1.09
C THR A 442 19.03 17.31 -0.10
N GLY A 443 19.85 17.59 0.91
CA GLY A 443 20.22 16.61 1.96
C GLY A 443 19.09 16.41 2.98
N ILE A 444 17.98 15.85 2.54
CA ILE A 444 16.85 15.51 3.39
C ILE A 444 16.82 13.99 3.64
N ALA A 445 16.23 13.60 4.77
CA ALA A 445 16.07 12.21 5.15
C ALA A 445 15.28 11.41 4.11
N ASN A 446 15.64 10.15 3.94
CA ASN A 446 14.84 9.20 3.19
C ASN A 446 13.50 8.96 3.90
N TYR A 447 12.50 8.54 3.16
CA TYR A 447 11.17 8.27 3.74
C TYR A 447 11.22 7.14 4.77
N SER A 448 12.12 6.17 4.61
CA SER A 448 12.36 5.12 5.61
C SER A 448 12.70 5.68 7.00
N GLU A 449 13.52 6.73 7.08
CA GLU A 449 13.88 7.37 8.36
C GLU A 449 12.67 8.10 8.98
N GLN A 450 11.86 8.76 8.15
CA GLN A 450 10.61 9.39 8.61
C GLN A 450 9.58 8.35 9.09
N ARG A 451 9.52 7.18 8.41
CA ARG A 451 8.68 6.06 8.80
C ARG A 451 9.07 5.51 10.18
N GLU A 452 10.36 5.38 10.48
CA GLU A 452 10.82 4.94 11.80
C GLU A 452 10.27 5.81 12.92
N ILE A 453 10.31 7.14 12.76
CA ILE A 453 9.74 8.10 13.72
C ILE A 453 8.22 7.89 13.86
N THR A 454 7.53 7.67 12.76
CA THR A 454 6.09 7.41 12.75
C THR A 454 5.75 6.13 13.52
N LEU A 455 6.50 5.05 13.28
CA LEU A 455 6.32 3.77 13.95
C LEU A 455 6.59 3.86 15.47
N ASP A 456 7.60 4.64 15.87
CA ASP A 456 7.85 4.90 17.29
C ASP A 456 6.71 5.68 17.96
N ASN A 457 6.17 6.70 17.28
CA ASN A 457 5.02 7.45 17.78
C ASN A 457 3.77 6.56 17.92
N MET A 458 3.55 5.63 16.99
CA MET A 458 2.46 4.65 17.10
C MET A 458 2.63 3.71 18.29
N ALA A 459 3.84 3.21 18.53
CA ALA A 459 4.13 2.38 19.69
C ALA A 459 3.96 3.14 21.01
N ASN A 460 4.40 4.40 21.08
CA ASN A 460 4.19 5.26 22.24
C ASN A 460 2.69 5.44 22.54
N LEU A 461 1.87 5.69 21.51
CA LEU A 461 0.42 5.82 21.66
C LEU A 461 -0.20 4.54 22.26
N LEU A 462 0.24 3.37 21.82
CA LEU A 462 -0.25 2.12 22.38
C LEU A 462 0.19 1.94 23.84
N GLU A 463 1.46 2.21 24.15
CA GLU A 463 2.00 2.05 25.49
C GLU A 463 1.32 2.96 26.51
N GLU A 464 0.90 4.17 26.09
CA GLU A 464 0.15 5.12 26.91
C GLU A 464 -1.30 4.67 27.19
N HIS A 465 -1.95 4.04 26.21
CA HIS A 465 -3.40 3.82 26.24
C HIS A 465 -3.83 2.36 26.45
N LEU A 466 -2.92 1.37 26.31
CA LEU A 466 -3.24 -0.04 26.45
C LEU A 466 -2.52 -0.71 27.62
N ASN A 467 -3.27 -1.47 28.39
CA ASN A 467 -2.74 -2.41 29.37
C ASN A 467 -2.67 -3.82 28.76
N LEU A 468 -1.51 -4.21 28.27
CA LEU A 468 -1.29 -5.52 27.65
C LEU A 468 -0.94 -6.64 28.65
N LYS A 469 -0.83 -6.36 29.96
CA LYS A 469 -0.53 -7.38 30.98
C LYS A 469 -1.42 -8.62 30.92
N PRO A 470 -2.76 -8.49 30.70
CA PRO A 470 -3.62 -9.66 30.56
C PRO A 470 -3.24 -10.56 29.38
N ILE A 471 -2.67 -10.00 28.33
CA ILE A 471 -2.23 -10.75 27.14
C ILE A 471 -0.92 -11.50 27.43
N PHE A 472 0.03 -10.87 28.12
CA PHE A 472 1.31 -11.52 28.45
C PHE A 472 1.17 -12.81 29.29
N ALA A 473 0.06 -12.96 30.02
CA ALA A 473 -0.19 -14.18 30.78
C ALA A 473 -0.54 -15.39 29.88
N HIS A 474 -0.75 -15.15 28.57
CA HIS A 474 -1.13 -16.15 27.58
C HIS A 474 -0.08 -16.32 26.47
N LEU A 475 1.03 -15.60 26.52
CA LEU A 475 2.21 -15.76 25.67
C LEU A 475 3.24 -16.63 26.40
#